data_1d8e765ff5df134f183638aaa1752d1e
#
_entry.id   1d8e765ff5df134f183638aaa1752d1e
#
_cell.length_a   1.000
_cell.length_b   1.000
_cell.length_c   1.000
_cell.angle_alpha   90.00
_cell.angle_beta   90.00
_cell.angle_gamma   90.00
#
_symmetry.space_group_name_H-M   'P 1'
#
loop_
_entity.id
_entity.type
_entity.pdbx_description
1 polymer ?
#
loop_
_entity_poly.entity_id
_entity_poly.type
_entity_poly.pdbx_seq_one_letter_code
_entity_poly.pdbx_strand_id
1 'polypeptide(L)'
;VDQSPDGIPAAQSINNLVALTGNYDVPGGNIQTDQPYRTDMAYNCGYQDVPEELRAKRIGDKVSPLHTFGFSATAMSDLILHAIETEDPYPIKMMWFQSTNPIANMGAEAPRVYKALMSLDFVAVADIFMTPTAMACADLVLPIAMCPERNSFRTWYTPMRAITKVVDAPGEAVSDEELI
;
A
#
# COMPACT_ATOMS: atom_id res chain seq x y z
N VAL A 1 -12.89 7.16 -5.23
CA VAL A 1 -13.64 8.19 -4.50
C VAL A 1 -12.80 8.74 -3.35
N ASP A 2 -12.19 7.89 -2.55
CA ASP A 2 -11.40 8.20 -1.35
C ASP A 2 -10.02 8.84 -1.62
N GLN A 3 -9.53 8.79 -2.85
CA GLN A 3 -8.24 9.37 -3.27
C GLN A 3 -8.41 10.69 -4.04
N SER A 4 -9.50 11.39 -3.80
CA SER A 4 -9.81 12.66 -4.45
C SER A 4 -10.04 13.75 -3.41
N PRO A 5 -9.71 15.04 -3.69
CA PRO A 5 -10.03 16.16 -2.82
C PRO A 5 -11.53 16.22 -2.46
N ASP A 6 -12.39 15.80 -3.38
CA ASP A 6 -13.84 15.75 -3.20
C ASP A 6 -14.36 14.36 -2.76
N GLY A 7 -13.48 13.51 -2.26
CA GLY A 7 -13.81 12.14 -1.88
C GLY A 7 -14.90 12.03 -0.82
N ILE A 8 -14.86 12.88 0.21
CA ILE A 8 -15.87 12.90 1.27
C ILE A 8 -17.25 13.31 0.75
N PRO A 9 -17.42 14.45 0.07
CA PRO A 9 -18.71 14.80 -0.54
C PRO A 9 -19.23 13.76 -1.52
N ALA A 10 -18.37 13.16 -2.34
CA ALA A 10 -18.76 12.12 -3.28
C ALA A 10 -19.27 10.86 -2.55
N ALA A 11 -18.57 10.39 -1.52
CA ALA A 11 -19.00 9.26 -0.70
C ALA A 11 -20.34 9.55 0.01
N GLN A 12 -20.51 10.73 0.57
CA GLN A 12 -21.77 11.16 1.19
C GLN A 12 -22.91 11.16 0.19
N SER A 13 -22.68 11.67 -1.03
CA SER A 13 -23.70 11.69 -2.08
C SER A 13 -24.12 10.29 -2.51
N ILE A 14 -23.19 9.36 -2.63
CA ILE A 14 -23.48 7.94 -2.91
C ILE A 14 -24.29 7.33 -1.78
N ASN A 15 -23.91 7.55 -0.52
CA ASN A 15 -24.61 7.03 0.63
C ASN A 15 -26.03 7.61 0.75
N ASN A 16 -26.21 8.90 0.44
CA ASN A 16 -27.53 9.53 0.40
C ASN A 16 -28.42 8.90 -0.70
N LEU A 17 -27.87 8.61 -1.86
CA LEU A 17 -28.59 7.92 -2.92
C LEU A 17 -29.04 6.52 -2.49
N VAL A 18 -28.17 5.76 -1.84
CA VAL A 18 -28.48 4.43 -1.28
C VAL A 18 -29.62 4.52 -0.26
N ALA A 19 -29.56 5.52 0.63
CA ALA A 19 -30.60 5.76 1.65
C ALA A 19 -31.95 6.16 1.01
N LEU A 20 -31.93 7.09 0.06
CA LEU A 20 -33.14 7.57 -0.62
C LEU A 20 -33.87 6.48 -1.42
N THR A 21 -33.10 5.55 -1.99
CA THR A 21 -33.63 4.44 -2.78
C THR A 21 -33.98 3.20 -1.96
N GLY A 22 -33.70 3.21 -0.64
CA GLY A 22 -33.94 2.08 0.25
C GLY A 22 -33.06 0.86 -0.04
N ASN A 23 -31.92 1.04 -0.69
CA ASN A 23 -31.00 -0.01 -1.10
C ASN A 23 -29.92 -0.33 -0.05
N TYR A 24 -30.18 -0.03 1.22
CA TYR A 24 -29.25 -0.33 2.31
C TYR A 24 -29.64 -1.63 3.01
N ASP A 25 -28.70 -2.55 3.11
CA ASP A 25 -28.82 -3.85 3.81
C ASP A 25 -30.02 -4.71 3.35
N VAL A 26 -30.28 -4.68 2.04
CA VAL A 26 -31.32 -5.50 1.40
C VAL A 26 -30.69 -6.41 0.33
N PRO A 27 -31.32 -7.56 0.01
CA PRO A 27 -30.83 -8.44 -1.05
C PRO A 27 -30.69 -7.69 -2.41
N GLY A 28 -29.49 -7.72 -2.99
CA GLY A 28 -29.18 -7.01 -4.22
C GLY A 28 -28.82 -5.54 -4.05
N GLY A 29 -28.89 -5.00 -2.83
CA GLY A 29 -28.47 -3.65 -2.47
C GLY A 29 -27.07 -3.59 -1.86
N ASN A 30 -26.76 -2.46 -1.24
CA ASN A 30 -25.54 -2.28 -0.44
C ASN A 30 -25.68 -3.00 0.88
N ILE A 31 -24.81 -3.96 1.13
CA ILE A 31 -24.81 -4.74 2.38
C ILE A 31 -23.82 -4.16 3.38
N GLN A 32 -24.25 -4.13 4.63
CA GLN A 32 -23.33 -3.90 5.75
C GLN A 32 -22.49 -5.15 5.96
N THR A 33 -21.18 -4.99 5.99
CA THR A 33 -20.25 -6.08 6.27
C THR A 33 -19.73 -5.96 7.70
N ASP A 34 -19.86 -7.03 8.48
CA ASP A 34 -19.20 -7.11 9.77
C ASP A 34 -17.69 -7.21 9.55
N GLN A 35 -16.93 -6.39 10.28
CA GLN A 35 -15.48 -6.53 10.32
C GLN A 35 -15.12 -7.79 11.10
N PRO A 36 -14.25 -8.65 10.55
CA PRO A 36 -13.77 -9.79 11.31
C PRO A 36 -13.00 -9.31 12.55
N TYR A 37 -13.12 -10.07 13.65
CA TYR A 37 -12.31 -9.81 14.83
C TYR A 37 -10.82 -9.86 14.45
N ARG A 38 -10.10 -8.82 14.80
CA ARG A 38 -8.65 -8.75 14.63
C ARG A 38 -8.04 -7.97 15.77
N THR A 39 -6.81 -8.28 16.12
CA THR A 39 -6.07 -7.49 17.10
C THR A 39 -5.63 -6.16 16.46
N ASP A 40 -5.63 -5.09 17.24
CA ASP A 40 -5.26 -3.75 16.76
C ASP A 40 -3.79 -3.61 16.34
N MET A 41 -2.98 -4.64 16.53
CA MET A 41 -1.57 -4.65 16.13
C MET A 41 -1.35 -4.32 14.65
N ALA A 42 -2.28 -4.71 13.79
CA ALA A 42 -2.17 -4.48 12.34
C ALA A 42 -2.26 -3.00 11.93
N TYR A 43 -2.81 -2.13 12.76
CA TYR A 43 -2.99 -0.72 12.40
C TYR A 43 -1.87 0.20 12.86
N ASN A 44 -1.21 -0.15 13.94
CA ASN A 44 -0.22 0.73 14.53
C ASN A 44 1.18 0.52 13.94
N CYS A 45 1.45 -0.59 13.26
CA CYS A 45 2.75 -0.92 12.64
C CYS A 45 3.95 -0.59 13.54
N GLY A 46 3.78 -0.72 14.87
CA GLY A 46 4.80 -0.33 15.84
C GLY A 46 5.08 1.18 15.95
N TYR A 47 4.31 2.03 15.27
CA TYR A 47 4.55 3.47 15.27
C TYR A 47 4.52 4.09 16.67
N GLN A 48 3.65 3.61 17.55
CA GLN A 48 3.55 4.10 18.93
C GLN A 48 4.74 3.69 19.79
N ASP A 49 5.42 2.61 19.42
CA ASP A 49 6.60 2.09 20.12
C ASP A 49 7.89 2.81 19.68
N VAL A 50 7.82 3.59 18.59
CA VAL A 50 8.96 4.38 18.13
C VAL A 50 9.14 5.60 19.05
N PRO A 51 10.36 5.86 19.58
CA PRO A 51 10.65 7.05 20.37
C PRO A 51 10.23 8.34 19.68
N GLU A 52 9.71 9.31 20.44
CA GLU A 52 9.19 10.57 19.91
C GLU A 52 10.20 11.33 19.04
N GLU A 53 11.47 11.30 19.44
CA GLU A 53 12.56 11.93 18.68
C GLU A 53 12.74 11.34 17.27
N LEU A 54 12.47 10.05 17.11
CA LEU A 54 12.51 9.37 15.82
C LEU A 54 11.22 9.60 15.03
N ARG A 55 10.07 9.62 15.72
CA ARG A 55 8.79 9.97 15.09
C ARG A 55 8.81 11.36 14.47
N ALA A 56 9.39 12.33 15.17
CA ALA A 56 9.53 13.71 14.68
C ALA A 56 10.44 13.84 13.44
N LYS A 57 11.25 12.83 13.15
CA LYS A 57 12.09 12.77 11.93
C LYS A 57 11.41 12.08 10.76
N ARG A 58 10.21 11.57 10.93
CA ARG A 58 9.49 10.85 9.88
C ARG A 58 9.22 11.76 8.68
N ILE A 59 9.38 11.21 7.47
CA ILE A 59 9.02 11.92 6.23
C ILE A 59 7.54 12.28 6.28
N GLY A 60 7.25 13.57 6.12
CA GLY A 60 5.89 14.09 6.07
C GLY A 60 5.24 14.39 7.42
N ASP A 61 5.91 14.21 8.55
CA ASP A 61 5.33 14.46 9.88
C ASP A 61 4.75 15.88 10.02
N LYS A 62 5.49 16.88 9.57
CA LYS A 62 5.08 18.30 9.66
C LYS A 62 4.10 18.73 8.56
N VAL A 63 4.08 18.03 7.43
CA VAL A 63 3.31 18.42 6.24
C VAL A 63 1.96 17.74 6.21
N SER A 64 1.87 16.52 6.71
CA SER A 64 0.64 15.72 6.69
C SER A 64 0.36 15.04 8.03
N PRO A 65 -0.11 15.80 9.04
CA PRO A 65 -0.39 15.25 10.37
C PRO A 65 -1.47 14.18 10.38
N LEU A 66 -2.38 14.16 9.41
CA LEU A 66 -3.41 13.13 9.28
C LEU A 66 -2.81 11.74 8.99
N HIS A 67 -1.71 11.68 8.27
CA HIS A 67 -0.96 10.44 8.05
C HIS A 67 -0.17 9.99 9.28
N THR A 68 -0.02 10.86 10.27
CA THR A 68 0.60 10.56 11.56
C THR A 68 -0.38 9.92 12.53
N PHE A 69 -1.64 10.40 12.54
CA PHE A 69 -2.70 9.96 13.46
C PHE A 69 -3.76 9.08 12.79
N GLY A 70 -3.68 8.93 11.50
CA GLY A 70 -4.71 8.27 10.73
C GLY A 70 -4.56 6.77 10.71
N PHE A 71 -5.21 6.21 9.75
CA PHE A 71 -5.40 4.80 9.49
C PHE A 71 -4.09 4.02 9.26
N SER A 72 -3.03 4.70 8.85
CA SER A 72 -1.70 4.13 8.76
C SER A 72 -0.61 5.21 8.86
N ALA A 73 0.46 4.90 9.56
CA ALA A 73 1.63 5.78 9.70
C ALA A 73 2.49 5.74 8.42
N THR A 74 1.92 6.14 7.29
CA THR A 74 2.58 6.11 5.98
C THR A 74 3.08 7.50 5.57
N ALA A 75 4.13 7.55 4.77
CA ALA A 75 4.56 8.75 4.09
C ALA A 75 3.87 8.86 2.72
N MET A 76 3.57 10.08 2.29
CA MET A 76 3.04 10.33 0.96
C MET A 76 4.13 10.14 -0.11
N SER A 77 3.76 9.59 -1.25
CA SER A 77 4.70 9.28 -2.34
C SER A 77 5.51 10.50 -2.80
N ASP A 78 4.87 11.67 -2.91
CA ASP A 78 5.54 12.92 -3.31
C ASP A 78 6.60 13.36 -2.29
N LEU A 79 6.34 13.15 -1.00
CA LEU A 79 7.29 13.48 0.06
C LEU A 79 8.46 12.50 0.11
N ILE A 80 8.22 11.24 -0.25
CA ILE A 80 9.30 10.26 -0.42
C ILE A 80 10.19 10.64 -1.61
N LEU A 81 9.59 10.99 -2.75
CA LEU A 81 10.36 11.47 -3.91
C LEU A 81 11.16 12.73 -3.56
N HIS A 82 10.54 13.68 -2.86
CA HIS A 82 11.23 14.88 -2.40
C HIS A 82 12.42 14.53 -1.50
N ALA A 83 12.26 13.61 -0.56
CA ALA A 83 13.33 13.17 0.32
C ALA A 83 14.48 12.47 -0.45
N ILE A 84 14.18 11.72 -1.49
CA ILE A 84 15.20 11.14 -2.38
C ILE A 84 15.98 12.24 -3.12
N GLU A 85 15.25 13.25 -3.64
CA GLU A 85 15.82 14.33 -4.44
C GLU A 85 16.66 15.32 -3.65
N THR A 86 16.31 15.55 -2.38
CA THR A 86 16.88 16.64 -1.56
C THR A 86 17.65 16.15 -0.34
N GLU A 87 17.57 14.86 -0.03
CA GLU A 87 18.11 14.25 1.20
C GLU A 87 17.50 14.83 2.52
N ASP A 88 16.36 15.49 2.42
CA ASP A 88 15.66 16.07 3.57
C ASP A 88 14.39 15.24 3.89
N PRO A 89 14.22 14.79 5.12
CA PRO A 89 14.97 15.04 6.36
C PRO A 89 16.21 14.14 6.54
N TYR A 90 16.43 13.18 5.66
CA TYR A 90 17.60 12.30 5.62
C TYR A 90 17.71 11.62 4.26
N PRO A 91 18.91 11.18 3.84
CA PRO A 91 19.08 10.47 2.58
C PRO A 91 18.41 9.11 2.62
N ILE A 92 17.63 8.82 1.58
CA ILE A 92 17.09 7.48 1.33
C ILE A 92 18.09 6.74 0.43
N LYS A 93 18.60 5.62 0.89
CA LYS A 93 19.63 4.84 0.21
C LYS A 93 19.09 3.63 -0.53
N MET A 94 18.02 3.04 0.01
CA MET A 94 17.41 1.83 -0.50
C MET A 94 15.90 1.95 -0.52
N MET A 95 15.27 1.37 -1.55
CA MET A 95 13.82 1.18 -1.60
C MET A 95 13.49 -0.29 -1.84
N TRP A 96 12.47 -0.76 -1.11
CA TRP A 96 11.81 -2.03 -1.34
C TRP A 96 10.40 -1.78 -1.83
N PHE A 97 10.09 -2.28 -3.01
CA PHE A 97 8.76 -2.23 -3.60
C PHE A 97 8.12 -3.60 -3.56
N GLN A 98 6.94 -3.70 -2.98
CA GLN A 98 6.18 -4.94 -2.93
C GLN A 98 4.80 -4.73 -3.56
N SER A 99 4.52 -5.46 -4.63
CA SER A 99 3.25 -5.41 -5.35
C SER A 99 2.82 -3.99 -5.74
N THR A 100 3.80 -3.14 -6.11
CA THR A 100 3.55 -1.76 -6.52
C THR A 100 4.44 -1.34 -7.69
N ASN A 101 3.89 -0.51 -8.57
CA ASN A 101 4.53 -0.09 -9.81
C ASN A 101 4.50 1.44 -9.95
N PRO A 102 5.34 2.18 -9.20
CA PRO A 102 5.28 3.63 -9.16
C PRO A 102 5.52 4.29 -10.53
N ILE A 103 6.36 3.76 -11.40
CA ILE A 103 6.55 4.32 -12.76
C ILE A 103 5.24 4.34 -13.55
N ALA A 104 4.43 3.28 -13.47
CA ALA A 104 3.14 3.26 -14.16
C ALA A 104 2.04 4.00 -13.41
N ASN A 105 2.07 3.96 -12.07
CA ASN A 105 0.98 4.48 -11.24
C ASN A 105 1.03 6.00 -11.03
N MET A 106 2.18 6.61 -11.14
CA MET A 106 2.34 8.05 -10.93
C MET A 106 2.21 8.88 -12.21
N GLY A 107 1.74 8.29 -13.30
CA GLY A 107 1.29 8.99 -14.51
C GLY A 107 2.28 10.02 -15.04
N ALA A 108 1.94 11.29 -14.97
CA ALA A 108 2.76 12.39 -15.49
C ALA A 108 4.12 12.53 -14.79
N GLU A 109 4.27 12.02 -13.57
CA GLU A 109 5.50 12.08 -12.80
C GLU A 109 6.45 10.90 -13.07
N ALA A 110 6.11 9.99 -13.99
CA ALA A 110 6.94 8.81 -14.29
C ALA A 110 8.42 9.13 -14.60
N PRO A 111 8.76 10.19 -15.34
CA PRO A 111 10.17 10.56 -15.56
C PRO A 111 10.89 11.02 -14.28
N ARG A 112 10.18 11.69 -13.38
CA ARG A 112 10.70 12.11 -12.08
C ARG A 112 10.93 10.89 -11.18
N VAL A 113 9.95 9.99 -11.12
CA VAL A 113 10.04 8.72 -10.36
C VAL A 113 11.25 7.91 -10.84
N TYR A 114 11.38 7.71 -12.15
CA TYR A 114 12.52 6.99 -12.74
C TYR A 114 13.86 7.61 -12.32
N LYS A 115 14.00 8.93 -12.46
CA LYS A 115 15.22 9.64 -12.10
C LYS A 115 15.56 9.52 -10.61
N ALA A 116 14.55 9.63 -9.74
CA ALA A 116 14.70 9.49 -8.31
C ALA A 116 15.14 8.06 -7.93
N LEU A 117 14.48 7.03 -8.47
CA LEU A 117 14.83 5.64 -8.17
C LEU A 117 16.24 5.28 -8.67
N MET A 118 16.65 5.79 -9.84
CA MET A 118 18.00 5.58 -10.38
C MET A 118 19.10 6.30 -9.59
N SER A 119 18.78 7.20 -8.67
CA SER A 119 19.75 7.84 -7.78
C SER A 119 19.97 7.08 -6.47
N LEU A 120 19.18 6.05 -6.19
CA LEU A 120 19.32 5.22 -5.01
C LEU A 120 20.52 4.26 -5.14
N ASP A 121 21.08 3.87 -4.00
CA ASP A 121 22.18 2.89 -3.95
C ASP A 121 21.65 1.47 -4.25
N PHE A 122 20.37 1.17 -3.98
CA PHE A 122 19.78 -0.15 -4.21
C PHE A 122 18.25 -0.11 -4.29
N VAL A 123 17.70 -0.81 -5.27
CA VAL A 123 16.25 -0.97 -5.46
C VAL A 123 15.90 -2.45 -5.57
N ALA A 124 15.09 -2.95 -4.64
CA ALA A 124 14.50 -4.28 -4.70
C ALA A 124 13.01 -4.20 -5.07
N VAL A 125 12.57 -5.07 -5.97
CA VAL A 125 11.15 -5.19 -6.36
C VAL A 125 10.68 -6.61 -6.19
N ALA A 126 9.67 -6.79 -5.34
CA ALA A 126 8.96 -8.05 -5.14
C ALA A 126 7.58 -7.96 -5.81
N ASP A 127 7.37 -8.67 -6.89
CA ASP A 127 6.14 -8.60 -7.68
C ASP A 127 5.86 -9.92 -8.40
N ILE A 128 4.59 -10.14 -8.75
CA ILE A 128 4.16 -11.27 -9.59
C ILE A 128 4.47 -11.06 -11.07
N PHE A 129 4.68 -9.81 -11.47
CA PHE A 129 4.99 -9.43 -12.85
C PHE A 129 6.28 -8.63 -12.95
N MET A 130 6.92 -8.74 -14.11
CA MET A 130 8.03 -7.87 -14.47
C MET A 130 7.48 -6.50 -14.87
N THR A 131 7.18 -5.68 -13.87
CA THR A 131 6.58 -4.36 -14.05
C THR A 131 7.55 -3.36 -14.69
N PRO A 132 7.07 -2.25 -15.28
CA PRO A 132 7.94 -1.15 -15.72
C PRO A 132 8.93 -0.65 -14.67
N THR A 133 8.52 -0.60 -13.39
CA THR A 133 9.44 -0.24 -12.29
C THR A 133 10.52 -1.30 -12.10
N ALA A 134 10.14 -2.58 -12.10
CA ALA A 134 11.10 -3.68 -11.99
C ALA A 134 12.10 -3.67 -13.17
N MET A 135 11.61 -3.54 -14.40
CA MET A 135 12.45 -3.54 -15.59
C MET A 135 13.41 -2.35 -15.68
N ALA A 136 12.97 -1.18 -15.21
CA ALA A 136 13.72 0.07 -15.41
C ALA A 136 14.67 0.41 -14.25
N CYS A 137 14.35 0.02 -13.02
CA CYS A 137 15.02 0.54 -11.84
C CYS A 137 15.51 -0.54 -10.85
N ALA A 138 15.06 -1.80 -10.94
CA ALA A 138 15.41 -2.78 -9.94
C ALA A 138 16.84 -3.31 -10.11
N ASP A 139 17.59 -3.35 -9.03
CA ASP A 139 18.84 -4.10 -8.90
C ASP A 139 18.57 -5.58 -8.58
N LEU A 140 17.45 -5.83 -7.86
CA LEU A 140 16.99 -7.17 -7.51
C LEU A 140 15.49 -7.30 -7.74
N VAL A 141 15.09 -8.35 -8.45
CA VAL A 141 13.69 -8.72 -8.63
C VAL A 141 13.43 -10.05 -7.92
N LEU A 142 12.43 -10.08 -7.07
CA LEU A 142 12.01 -11.24 -6.29
C LEU A 142 10.61 -11.68 -6.78
N PRO A 143 10.48 -12.86 -7.36
CA PRO A 143 9.21 -13.34 -7.85
C PRO A 143 8.29 -13.74 -6.70
N ILE A 144 7.04 -13.22 -6.71
CA ILE A 144 6.01 -13.49 -5.71
C ILE A 144 4.99 -14.49 -6.26
N ALA A 145 4.61 -15.45 -5.43
CA ALA A 145 3.57 -16.41 -5.74
C ALA A 145 2.18 -15.76 -5.80
N MET A 146 1.39 -16.13 -6.80
CA MET A 146 0.01 -15.68 -6.95
C MET A 146 -0.92 -16.32 -5.90
N CYS A 147 -2.11 -15.74 -5.76
CA CYS A 147 -3.12 -16.22 -4.81
C CYS A 147 -3.39 -17.75 -4.87
N PRO A 148 -3.53 -18.43 -6.03
CA PRO A 148 -3.75 -19.87 -6.06
C PRO A 148 -2.48 -20.70 -5.76
N GLU A 149 -1.32 -20.07 -5.73
CA GLU A 149 -0.01 -20.71 -5.57
C GLU A 149 0.50 -20.73 -4.12
N ARG A 150 -0.24 -20.12 -3.20
CA ARG A 150 0.11 -20.01 -1.78
C ARG A 150 -1.07 -20.21 -0.85
N ASN A 151 -0.79 -20.58 0.39
CA ASN A 151 -1.77 -20.50 1.46
C ASN A 151 -1.80 -19.08 2.01
N SER A 152 -2.98 -18.56 2.28
CA SER A 152 -3.15 -17.23 2.84
C SER A 152 -4.51 -17.09 3.53
N PHE A 153 -4.84 -15.89 3.97
CA PHE A 153 -6.16 -15.59 4.52
C PHE A 153 -6.62 -14.21 4.06
N ARG A 154 -7.93 -14.06 4.00
CA ARG A 154 -8.57 -12.80 3.64
C ARG A 154 -9.40 -12.29 4.81
N THR A 155 -9.19 -11.04 5.19
CA THR A 155 -9.88 -10.39 6.31
C THR A 155 -10.73 -9.17 5.91
N TRP A 156 -10.63 -8.69 4.67
CA TRP A 156 -11.37 -7.51 4.20
C TRP A 156 -12.81 -7.83 3.81
N TYR A 157 -13.74 -6.98 4.24
CA TYR A 157 -15.14 -6.90 3.81
C TYR A 157 -16.02 -8.14 4.00
N THR A 158 -15.49 -9.21 4.53
CA THR A 158 -16.24 -10.46 4.75
C THR A 158 -15.71 -11.19 5.97
N PRO A 159 -16.41 -12.21 6.45
CA PRO A 159 -15.83 -13.13 7.41
C PRO A 159 -14.45 -13.60 6.93
N MET A 160 -13.54 -13.76 7.86
CA MET A 160 -12.20 -14.29 7.55
C MET A 160 -12.31 -15.59 6.77
N ARG A 161 -11.59 -15.68 5.67
CA ARG A 161 -11.55 -16.87 4.80
C ARG A 161 -10.13 -17.33 4.61
N ALA A 162 -9.91 -18.61 4.74
CA ALA A 162 -8.66 -19.24 4.30
C ALA A 162 -8.61 -19.29 2.76
N ILE A 163 -7.44 -19.03 2.22
CA ILE A 163 -7.08 -19.26 0.83
C ILE A 163 -6.17 -20.46 0.84
N THR A 164 -6.60 -21.55 0.22
CA THR A 164 -5.81 -22.78 0.15
C THR A 164 -5.07 -22.83 -1.16
N LYS A 165 -3.79 -23.14 -1.12
CA LYS A 165 -2.96 -23.39 -2.29
C LYS A 165 -3.58 -24.48 -3.17
N VAL A 166 -3.66 -24.22 -4.47
CA VAL A 166 -4.26 -25.10 -5.47
C VAL A 166 -3.22 -25.65 -6.43
N VAL A 167 -2.18 -24.88 -6.69
CA VAL A 167 -1.08 -25.20 -7.63
C VAL A 167 0.24 -24.75 -7.04
N ASP A 168 1.33 -25.41 -7.42
CA ASP A 168 2.67 -25.01 -7.00
C ASP A 168 3.10 -23.72 -7.70
N ALA A 169 3.80 -22.86 -6.94
CA ALA A 169 4.37 -21.64 -7.51
C ALA A 169 5.44 -21.99 -8.54
N PRO A 170 5.52 -21.25 -9.66
CA PRO A 170 6.51 -21.53 -10.69
C PRO A 170 7.92 -21.05 -10.29
N GLY A 171 8.92 -21.83 -10.65
CA GLY A 171 10.33 -21.45 -10.50
C GLY A 171 10.72 -21.14 -9.04
N GLU A 172 11.20 -19.93 -8.81
CA GLU A 172 11.66 -19.45 -7.50
C GLU A 172 10.63 -18.56 -6.79
N ALA A 173 9.39 -18.49 -7.30
CA ALA A 173 8.37 -17.67 -6.71
C ALA A 173 7.95 -18.19 -5.33
N VAL A 174 7.95 -17.29 -4.34
CA VAL A 174 7.59 -17.57 -2.95
C VAL A 174 6.43 -16.69 -2.50
N SER A 175 5.77 -17.07 -1.43
CA SER A 175 4.72 -16.21 -0.85
C SER A 175 5.32 -14.96 -0.20
N ASP A 176 4.49 -13.91 -0.05
CA ASP A 176 4.90 -12.70 0.67
C ASP A 176 5.36 -13.02 2.10
N GLU A 177 4.71 -14.00 2.73
CA GLU A 177 5.01 -14.43 4.10
C GLU A 177 6.34 -15.19 4.23
N GLU A 178 6.79 -15.86 3.15
CA GLU A 178 8.08 -16.56 3.10
C GLU A 178 9.22 -15.61 2.73
N LEU A 179 8.89 -14.46 2.12
CA LEU A 179 9.88 -13.50 1.67
C LEU A 179 10.34 -12.56 2.79
N ILE A 180 9.50 -12.30 3.80
CA ILE A 180 9.74 -11.41 4.94
C ILE A 180 10.13 -12.23 6.17
#